data_9765881a444ff412fcc2adb1f7f2658d
#
_entry.id   9765881a444ff412fcc2adb1f7f2658d
#
_cell.length_a   1.000
_cell.length_b   1.000
_cell.length_c   1.000
_cell.angle_alpha   90.00
_cell.angle_beta   90.00
_cell.angle_gamma   90.00
#
_symmetry.space_group_name_H-M   'P 1'
#
loop_
_entity.id
_entity.type
_entity.pdbx_description
1 polymer ?
#
loop_
_entity_poly.entity_id
_entity_poly.type
_entity_poly.pdbx_seq_one_letter_code
_entity_poly.pdbx_strand_id
1 'polypeptide(L)'
;MTTPSRIQCKRVYKEDLHADAWRKDLAPSKELRQWFGHDPKRWAAFYQKYHAELRDRSEAVNALLDNSGQRTLTLLYAARDTEHNNAVALKMYLQARR
;
A
#
# COMPACT_ATOMS: atom_id res chain seq x y z
N MET A 1 20.99 -3.59 2.04
CA MET A 1 19.57 -3.46 2.40
C MET A 1 18.77 -4.58 1.75
N THR A 2 17.99 -5.31 2.51
CA THR A 2 17.22 -6.45 1.98
C THR A 2 15.86 -5.97 1.49
N THR A 3 15.48 -6.37 0.28
CA THR A 3 14.18 -6.00 -0.28
C THR A 3 13.44 -7.28 -0.70
N PRO A 4 12.10 -7.27 -0.70
CA PRO A 4 11.36 -8.45 -1.14
C PRO A 4 11.62 -8.77 -2.60
N SER A 5 11.63 -10.06 -2.92
CA SER A 5 11.82 -10.52 -4.29
C SER A 5 10.61 -10.19 -5.16
N ARG A 6 9.44 -10.12 -4.55
CA ARG A 6 8.19 -9.85 -5.25
C ARG A 6 7.21 -9.13 -4.34
N ILE A 7 6.50 -8.16 -4.89
CA ILE A 7 5.42 -7.47 -4.18
C ILE A 7 4.13 -7.75 -4.94
N GLN A 8 3.11 -8.21 -4.22
CA GLN A 8 1.82 -8.54 -4.82
C GLN A 8 0.69 -8.01 -3.96
N CYS A 9 -0.48 -7.81 -4.57
CA CYS A 9 -1.69 -7.40 -3.89
C CYS A 9 -2.69 -8.55 -3.93
N LYS A 10 -3.43 -8.74 -2.83
CA LYS A 10 -4.45 -9.78 -2.75
C LYS A 10 -5.71 -9.21 -2.14
N ARG A 11 -6.84 -9.40 -2.83
CA ARG A 11 -8.14 -9.03 -2.29
C ARG A 11 -8.61 -10.08 -1.29
N VAL A 12 -9.11 -9.62 -0.16
CA VAL A 12 -9.64 -10.48 0.89
C VAL A 12 -11.00 -9.95 1.33
N TYR A 13 -11.84 -10.83 1.83
CA TYR A 13 -13.04 -10.40 2.51
C TYR A 13 -12.68 -9.92 3.90
N LYS A 14 -13.42 -8.95 4.42
CA LYS A 14 -13.12 -8.33 5.69
C LYS A 14 -13.07 -9.33 6.83
N GLU A 15 -13.93 -10.35 6.78
CA GLU A 15 -14.00 -11.40 7.80
C GLU A 15 -12.80 -12.35 7.75
N ASP A 16 -12.17 -12.45 6.60
CA ASP A 16 -11.06 -13.37 6.36
C ASP A 16 -9.71 -12.68 6.40
N LEU A 17 -9.66 -11.47 6.94
CA LEU A 17 -8.43 -10.70 6.94
C LEU A 17 -7.45 -11.26 7.98
N HIS A 18 -6.46 -11.99 7.50
CA HIS A 18 -5.33 -12.47 8.29
C HIS A 18 -4.07 -11.77 7.79
N ALA A 19 -3.52 -10.89 8.59
CA ALA A 19 -2.33 -10.14 8.22
C ALA A 19 -1.24 -10.39 9.26
N ASP A 20 0.01 -10.52 8.79
CA ASP A 20 1.16 -10.66 9.68
C ASP A 20 1.37 -9.38 10.48
N ALA A 21 1.03 -8.24 9.90
CA ALA A 21 1.14 -6.95 10.59
C ALA A 21 0.07 -5.99 10.04
N TRP A 22 -0.48 -5.18 10.95
CA TRP A 22 -1.39 -4.10 10.58
C TRP A 22 -0.64 -2.78 10.67
N ARG A 23 -0.37 -2.19 9.51
CA ARG A 23 0.47 -1.00 9.41
C ARG A 23 -0.36 0.24 9.09
N LYS A 24 -1.01 0.80 10.10
CA LYS A 24 -1.81 2.02 9.92
C LYS A 24 -0.94 3.22 9.53
N ASP A 25 0.32 3.22 9.93
CA ASP A 25 1.26 4.27 9.61
C ASP A 25 1.60 4.34 8.12
N LEU A 26 1.27 3.30 7.36
CA LEU A 26 1.50 3.25 5.92
C LEU A 26 0.21 3.44 5.11
N ALA A 27 -0.92 3.63 5.78
CA ALA A 27 -2.18 3.91 5.09
C ALA A 27 -2.26 5.37 4.65
N PRO A 28 -3.03 5.69 3.59
CA PRO A 28 -3.27 7.08 3.24
C PRO A 28 -3.99 7.80 4.37
N SER A 29 -3.82 9.12 4.46
CA SER A 29 -4.52 9.91 5.46
C SER A 29 -6.03 9.79 5.28
N LYS A 30 -6.77 10.04 6.37
CA LYS A 30 -8.24 10.00 6.32
C LYS A 30 -8.78 10.99 5.28
N GLU A 31 -8.22 12.18 5.24
CA GLU A 31 -8.62 13.23 4.30
C GLU A 31 -8.41 12.78 2.86
N LEU A 32 -7.27 12.16 2.59
CA LEU A 32 -6.97 11.69 1.24
C LEU A 32 -7.90 10.55 0.82
N ARG A 33 -8.19 9.61 1.74
CA ARG A 33 -9.12 8.52 1.45
C ARG A 33 -10.52 9.04 1.16
N GLN A 34 -10.98 10.00 1.93
CA GLN A 34 -12.30 10.61 1.71
C GLN A 34 -12.34 11.36 0.38
N TRP A 35 -11.28 12.08 0.06
CA TRP A 35 -11.21 12.81 -1.20
C TRP A 35 -11.24 11.87 -2.41
N PHE A 36 -10.54 10.76 -2.31
CA PHE A 36 -10.51 9.76 -3.40
C PHE A 36 -11.89 9.14 -3.62
N GLY A 37 -12.55 8.68 -2.53
CA GLY A 37 -13.90 8.15 -2.58
C GLY A 37 -14.09 6.99 -3.56
N HIS A 38 -13.02 6.23 -3.83
CA HIS A 38 -13.03 5.13 -4.80
C HIS A 38 -13.40 5.57 -6.23
N ASP A 39 -13.15 6.84 -6.57
CA ASP A 39 -13.41 7.37 -7.89
C ASP A 39 -12.20 7.13 -8.81
N PRO A 40 -12.30 6.23 -9.82
CA PRO A 40 -11.16 5.95 -10.70
C PRO A 40 -10.63 7.17 -11.43
N LYS A 41 -11.46 8.19 -11.63
CA LYS A 41 -11.05 9.43 -12.30
C LYS A 41 -10.04 10.22 -11.47
N ARG A 42 -10.03 9.98 -10.16
CA ARG A 42 -9.09 10.63 -9.24
C ARG A 42 -7.86 9.79 -8.95
N TRP A 43 -7.74 8.64 -9.60
CA TRP A 43 -6.68 7.67 -9.29
C TRP A 43 -5.28 8.26 -9.41
N ALA A 44 -4.98 8.91 -10.55
CA ALA A 44 -3.64 9.46 -10.77
C ALA A 44 -3.27 10.49 -9.71
N ALA A 45 -4.19 11.39 -9.38
CA ALA A 45 -3.93 12.38 -8.34
C ALA A 45 -3.87 11.73 -6.95
N PHE A 46 -4.69 10.70 -6.72
CA PHE A 46 -4.70 9.99 -5.43
C PHE A 46 -3.34 9.35 -5.15
N TYR A 47 -2.82 8.54 -6.08
CA TYR A 47 -1.56 7.84 -5.80
C TYR A 47 -0.39 8.81 -5.72
N GLN A 48 -0.41 9.91 -6.46
CA GLN A 48 0.63 10.92 -6.33
C GLN A 48 0.63 11.57 -4.95
N LYS A 49 -0.55 11.91 -4.43
CA LYS A 49 -0.69 12.48 -3.08
C LYS A 49 -0.30 11.46 -2.01
N TYR A 50 -0.71 10.21 -2.18
CA TYR A 50 -0.36 9.14 -1.25
C TYR A 50 1.15 8.91 -1.24
N HIS A 51 1.79 8.87 -2.41
CA HIS A 51 3.24 8.71 -2.48
C HIS A 51 3.97 9.86 -1.78
N ALA A 52 3.44 11.08 -1.85
CA ALA A 52 4.00 12.20 -1.11
C ALA A 52 3.90 11.97 0.42
N GLU A 53 2.77 11.44 0.89
CA GLU A 53 2.62 11.08 2.30
C GLU A 53 3.61 9.99 2.71
N LEU A 54 3.81 9.00 1.84
CA LEU A 54 4.76 7.91 2.12
C LEU A 54 6.20 8.41 2.20
N ARG A 55 6.57 9.40 1.40
CA ARG A 55 7.90 9.98 1.48
C ARG A 55 8.18 10.59 2.85
N ASP A 56 7.16 11.12 3.51
CA ASP A 56 7.30 11.66 4.87
C ASP A 56 7.38 10.54 5.93
N ARG A 57 7.18 9.29 5.52
CA ARG A 57 7.20 8.12 6.40
C ARG A 57 8.24 7.10 5.95
N SER A 58 9.38 7.59 5.49
CA SER A 58 10.43 6.75 4.93
C SER A 58 10.93 5.67 5.90
N GLU A 59 10.97 5.99 7.20
CA GLU A 59 11.39 5.00 8.20
C GLU A 59 10.44 3.81 8.24
N ALA A 60 9.13 4.07 8.21
CA ALA A 60 8.12 3.00 8.21
C ALA A 60 8.19 2.17 6.93
N VAL A 61 8.39 2.83 5.78
CA VAL A 61 8.55 2.14 4.50
C VAL A 61 9.78 1.24 4.52
N ASN A 62 10.90 1.76 4.98
CA ASN A 62 12.14 0.98 5.05
C ASN A 62 12.00 -0.20 6.01
N ALA A 63 11.33 0.00 7.15
CA ALA A 63 11.09 -1.08 8.10
C ALA A 63 10.24 -2.19 7.48
N LEU A 64 9.22 -1.83 6.71
CA LEU A 64 8.39 -2.82 6.03
C LEU A 64 9.20 -3.64 5.03
N LEU A 65 10.03 -2.98 4.23
CA LEU A 65 10.86 -3.68 3.24
C LEU A 65 11.89 -4.58 3.91
N ASP A 66 12.53 -4.09 4.98
CA ASP A 66 13.55 -4.86 5.70
C ASP A 66 12.92 -6.08 6.39
N ASN A 67 11.74 -5.92 7.00
CA ASN A 67 11.05 -7.01 7.68
C ASN A 67 10.57 -8.09 6.71
N SER A 68 10.31 -7.72 5.46
CA SER A 68 9.89 -8.68 4.42
C SER A 68 11.05 -9.57 3.96
N GLY A 69 12.29 -9.12 4.14
CA GLY A 69 13.46 -9.85 3.68
C GLY A 69 13.41 -10.02 2.17
N GLN A 70 13.86 -11.19 1.70
CA GLN A 70 13.81 -11.53 0.27
C GLN A 70 12.56 -12.32 -0.11
N ARG A 71 11.63 -12.47 0.83
CA ARG A 71 10.39 -13.21 0.59
C ARG A 71 9.40 -12.35 -0.22
N THR A 72 8.32 -13.00 -0.67
CA THR A 72 7.23 -12.28 -1.30
C THR A 72 6.50 -11.45 -0.26
N LEU A 73 6.32 -10.17 -0.56
CA LEU A 73 5.51 -9.27 0.27
C LEU A 73 4.12 -9.20 -0.33
N THR A 74 3.10 -9.59 0.43
CA THR A 74 1.70 -9.57 0.00
C THR A 74 0.96 -8.45 0.74
N LEU A 75 0.38 -7.54 -0.03
CA LEU A 75 -0.42 -6.44 0.49
C LEU A 75 -1.90 -6.81 0.36
N LEU A 76 -2.63 -6.72 1.47
CA LEU A 76 -4.04 -7.12 1.50
C LEU A 76 -4.96 -5.91 1.39
N TYR A 77 -6.06 -6.07 0.67
CA TYR A 77 -7.07 -5.01 0.54
C TYR A 77 -8.46 -5.64 0.46
N ALA A 78 -9.48 -4.85 0.82
CA ALA A 78 -10.86 -5.32 0.80
C ALA A 78 -11.73 -4.55 -0.21
N ALA A 79 -11.18 -3.55 -0.89
CA ALA A 79 -11.93 -2.75 -1.86
C ALA A 79 -12.41 -3.61 -3.04
N ARG A 80 -13.56 -3.23 -3.62
CA ARG A 80 -14.09 -3.94 -4.79
C ARG A 80 -13.25 -3.71 -6.03
N ASP A 81 -12.71 -2.50 -6.19
CA ASP A 81 -11.87 -2.18 -7.34
C ASP A 81 -10.50 -2.82 -7.14
N THR A 82 -10.15 -3.77 -8.01
CA THR A 82 -8.90 -4.51 -7.92
C THR A 82 -7.72 -3.77 -8.52
N GLU A 83 -7.95 -2.66 -9.21
CA GLU A 83 -6.90 -1.90 -9.88
C GLU A 83 -6.63 -0.56 -9.22
N HIS A 84 -7.64 0.04 -8.58
CA HIS A 84 -7.56 1.39 -8.02
C HIS A 84 -7.85 1.34 -6.52
N ASN A 85 -6.88 0.86 -5.75
CA ASN A 85 -7.02 0.75 -4.30
C ASN A 85 -5.70 1.08 -3.59
N ASN A 86 -5.76 1.20 -2.27
CA ASN A 86 -4.61 1.60 -1.45
C ASN A 86 -3.43 0.63 -1.61
N ALA A 87 -3.70 -0.66 -1.68
CA ALA A 87 -2.64 -1.67 -1.79
C ALA A 87 -1.90 -1.54 -3.12
N VAL A 88 -2.62 -1.30 -4.21
CA VAL A 88 -2.00 -1.10 -5.53
C VAL A 88 -1.12 0.15 -5.51
N ALA A 89 -1.60 1.24 -4.92
CA ALA A 89 -0.82 2.47 -4.82
C ALA A 89 0.45 2.26 -3.99
N LEU A 90 0.34 1.54 -2.88
CA LEU A 90 1.49 1.21 -2.05
C LEU A 90 2.48 0.32 -2.79
N LYS A 91 1.98 -0.68 -3.51
CA LYS A 91 2.83 -1.56 -4.33
C LYS A 91 3.64 -0.75 -5.33
N MET A 92 3.00 0.19 -6.03
CA MET A 92 3.69 1.04 -6.99
C MET A 92 4.83 1.81 -6.35
N TYR A 93 4.59 2.36 -5.17
CA TYR A 93 5.61 3.11 -4.43
C TYR A 93 6.77 2.20 -4.01
N LEU A 94 6.45 1.03 -3.45
CA LEU A 94 7.47 0.10 -2.97
C LEU A 94 8.32 -0.45 -4.11
N GLN A 95 7.71 -0.73 -5.26
CA GLN A 95 8.45 -1.20 -6.44
C GLN A 95 9.44 -0.16 -6.94
N ALA A 96 9.09 1.11 -6.86
CA ALA A 96 9.99 2.18 -7.27
C ALA A 96 11.15 2.36 -6.30
N ARG A 97 11.00 1.89 -5.06
CA ARG A 97 12.04 2.00 -4.03
C ARG A 97 12.95 0.78 -3.93
N ARG A 98 12.61 -0.29 -4.60
CA ARG A 98 13.41 -1.53 -4.57
C ARG A 98 14.77 -1.34 -5.21
#